data_975324b6dd09d2e8bf7ff2688a0d4834
#
_entry.id   975324b6dd09d2e8bf7ff2688a0d4834
#
_cell.length_a   1.000
_cell.length_b   1.000
_cell.length_c   1.000
_cell.angle_alpha   90.00
_cell.angle_beta   90.00
_cell.angle_gamma   90.00
#
_symmetry.space_group_name_H-M   'P 1'
#
loop_
_entity.id
_entity.type
_entity.pdbx_description
1 polymer ?
#
loop_
_entity_poly.entity_id
_entity_poly.type
_entity_poly.pdbx_seq_one_letter_code
_entity_poly.pdbx_strand_id
1 'polypeptide(L)'
;MHGVCKAGDYQPGDRNTDDLTCLWNAVYINDSWQIIHPYWVCRSVFGKQPGGWIRLEEGGKTICKTQIEAAGVVRNAFKEYYIMPDPQQFVYRCHPDDTKWQLIPTPISRDSFLDQAYILPPFWALGMQLTSENKCSLKAKDGTATIIFQTPKATANELDLDYDFLLKKGSTARENENEMLNPANMPRLVTKIRNTTEWKFYIQFPVEGTYRLVIYGSPYKQPLLRLCEFEIKCPKRKQDCRLTPFNSGLLGYGPGPACDKAGLLLPSHRNGLVSAEKDKPNI
;
A
#
# COMPACT_ATOMS: atom_id res chain seq x y z
N MET A 1 -8.92 5.87 26.53
CA MET A 1 -8.90 7.00 25.56
C MET A 1 -9.95 6.74 24.51
N HIS A 2 -10.64 7.78 24.08
CA HIS A 2 -11.58 7.75 22.99
C HIS A 2 -10.99 8.47 21.78
N GLY A 3 -11.35 8.08 20.57
CA GLY A 3 -10.86 8.70 19.35
C GLY A 3 -11.30 7.96 18.09
N VAL A 4 -10.61 8.24 16.99
CA VAL A 4 -10.87 7.68 15.66
C VAL A 4 -9.74 6.77 15.23
N CYS A 5 -10.09 5.63 14.66
CA CYS A 5 -9.13 4.66 14.13
C CYS A 5 -9.39 4.36 12.66
N LYS A 6 -8.38 4.49 11.81
CA LYS A 6 -8.40 4.03 10.43
C LYS A 6 -8.42 2.49 10.40
N ALA A 7 -9.61 1.90 10.51
CA ALA A 7 -9.82 0.46 10.62
C ALA A 7 -11.06 0.02 9.86
N GLY A 8 -11.23 -1.27 9.73
CA GLY A 8 -12.46 -1.84 9.18
C GLY A 8 -12.75 -1.34 7.76
N ASP A 9 -13.73 -0.46 7.64
CA ASP A 9 -14.24 0.07 6.37
C ASP A 9 -13.51 1.32 5.88
N TYR A 10 -12.54 1.84 6.64
CA TYR A 10 -11.77 3.01 6.21
C TYR A 10 -11.10 2.77 4.86
N GLN A 11 -11.27 3.73 3.97
CA GLN A 11 -10.57 3.81 2.69
C GLN A 11 -9.75 5.10 2.63
N PRO A 12 -8.55 5.09 1.99
CA PRO A 12 -7.81 6.32 1.75
C PRO A 12 -8.69 7.39 1.11
N GLY A 13 -8.66 8.60 1.68
CA GLY A 13 -9.48 9.72 1.24
C GLY A 13 -10.83 9.86 1.94
N ASP A 14 -11.26 8.89 2.75
CA ASP A 14 -12.49 9.00 3.55
C ASP A 14 -12.36 10.10 4.60
N ARG A 15 -13.38 10.95 4.68
CA ARG A 15 -13.51 12.03 5.66
C ARG A 15 -14.59 11.76 6.70
N ASN A 16 -15.55 10.88 6.41
CA ASN A 16 -16.51 10.45 7.40
C ASN A 16 -15.86 9.52 8.42
N THR A 17 -15.91 9.89 9.68
CA THR A 17 -15.30 9.15 10.79
C THR A 17 -16.32 8.64 11.80
N ASP A 18 -17.62 8.78 11.54
CA ASP A 18 -18.67 8.44 12.50
C ASP A 18 -18.63 6.96 12.87
N ASP A 19 -18.37 6.09 11.90
CA ASP A 19 -18.26 4.64 12.09
C ASP A 19 -16.84 4.18 12.46
N LEU A 20 -15.88 5.12 12.63
CA LEU A 20 -14.48 4.82 12.90
C LEU A 20 -14.08 5.08 14.35
N THR A 21 -15.05 5.35 15.23
CA THR A 21 -14.80 5.58 16.66
C THR A 21 -14.29 4.32 17.32
N CYS A 22 -13.29 4.45 18.17
CA CYS A 22 -12.77 3.35 18.96
C CYS A 22 -12.17 3.79 20.29
N LEU A 23 -11.90 2.80 21.13
CA LEU A 23 -11.35 2.96 22.46
C LEU A 23 -10.04 2.19 22.58
N TRP A 24 -9.05 2.81 23.24
CA TRP A 24 -7.81 2.16 23.64
C TRP A 24 -7.31 2.73 24.96
N ASN A 25 -6.24 2.20 25.50
CA ASN A 25 -5.74 2.58 26.81
C ASN A 25 -4.35 3.24 26.73
N ALA A 26 -4.06 4.12 27.68
CA ALA A 26 -2.71 4.47 28.07
C ALA A 26 -2.42 3.90 29.45
N VAL A 27 -1.22 3.39 29.65
CA VAL A 27 -0.73 2.85 30.91
C VAL A 27 0.58 3.55 31.26
N TYR A 28 0.80 3.82 32.55
CA TYR A 28 2.05 4.43 33.00
C TYR A 28 3.00 3.34 33.49
N ILE A 29 4.07 3.13 32.72
CA ILE A 29 5.05 2.06 32.97
C ILE A 29 6.45 2.64 32.75
N ASN A 30 7.38 2.34 33.64
CA ASN A 30 8.77 2.78 33.54
C ASN A 30 8.89 4.31 33.32
N ASP A 31 8.20 5.07 34.18
CA ASP A 31 8.19 6.54 34.19
C ASP A 31 7.73 7.20 32.88
N SER A 32 6.97 6.47 32.05
CA SER A 32 6.41 6.98 30.78
C SER A 32 5.02 6.44 30.50
N TRP A 33 4.23 7.24 29.76
CA TRP A 33 2.95 6.79 29.25
C TRP A 33 3.16 5.93 28.00
N GLN A 34 2.50 4.75 27.99
CA GLN A 34 2.54 3.80 26.90
C GLN A 34 1.14 3.53 26.37
N ILE A 35 1.01 3.31 25.08
CA ILE A 35 -0.27 3.01 24.40
C ILE A 35 -0.48 1.49 24.41
N ILE A 36 -1.71 1.05 24.68
CA ILE A 36 -2.14 -0.34 24.47
C ILE A 36 -3.52 -0.31 23.81
N HIS A 37 -3.68 -1.04 22.72
CA HIS A 37 -4.97 -1.21 22.05
C HIS A 37 -5.49 -2.65 22.26
N PRO A 38 -6.14 -2.97 23.41
CA PRO A 38 -6.43 -4.36 23.80
C PRO A 38 -7.26 -5.12 22.76
N TYR A 39 -8.25 -4.45 22.15
CA TYR A 39 -9.09 -5.08 21.15
C TYR A 39 -8.27 -5.55 19.92
N TRP A 40 -7.34 -4.72 19.43
CA TRP A 40 -6.53 -5.08 18.27
C TRP A 40 -5.36 -6.01 18.59
N VAL A 41 -4.93 -6.07 19.85
CA VAL A 41 -3.99 -7.09 20.32
C VAL A 41 -4.56 -8.49 20.12
N CYS A 42 -5.86 -8.67 20.45
CA CYS A 42 -6.47 -10.00 20.54
C CYS A 42 -7.33 -10.38 19.33
N ARG A 43 -7.73 -9.42 18.49
CA ARG A 43 -8.71 -9.67 17.41
C ARG A 43 -8.27 -9.08 16.09
N SER A 44 -8.62 -9.77 15.01
CA SER A 44 -8.38 -9.34 13.63
C SER A 44 -9.56 -9.70 12.75
N VAL A 45 -9.84 -8.86 11.74
CA VAL A 45 -10.80 -9.14 10.69
C VAL A 45 -10.06 -9.70 9.48
N PHE A 46 -10.44 -10.88 9.03
CA PHE A 46 -9.85 -11.57 7.89
C PHE A 46 -10.85 -11.60 6.72
N GLY A 47 -10.33 -11.54 5.50
CA GLY A 47 -11.13 -11.71 4.29
C GLY A 47 -12.05 -10.55 3.96
N LYS A 48 -11.99 -9.42 4.69
CA LYS A 48 -12.80 -8.24 4.38
C LYS A 48 -12.35 -7.63 3.04
N GLN A 49 -13.31 -7.48 2.13
CA GLN A 49 -13.10 -6.84 0.84
C GLN A 49 -13.66 -5.42 0.89
N PRO A 50 -12.90 -4.39 0.53
CA PRO A 50 -13.44 -3.04 0.42
C PRO A 50 -14.49 -2.99 -0.69
N GLY A 51 -15.68 -2.49 -0.39
CA GLY A 51 -16.77 -2.35 -1.37
C GLY A 51 -16.38 -1.46 -2.56
N GLY A 52 -16.97 -1.72 -3.71
CA GLY A 52 -16.79 -0.88 -4.91
C GLY A 52 -15.53 -1.13 -5.74
N TRP A 53 -14.65 -2.05 -5.34
CA TRP A 53 -13.43 -2.43 -6.05
C TRP A 53 -13.56 -3.84 -6.64
N ILE A 54 -13.06 -4.03 -7.86
CA ILE A 54 -13.04 -5.35 -8.53
C ILE A 54 -11.61 -5.90 -8.41
N ARG A 55 -11.48 -7.08 -7.83
CA ARG A 55 -10.26 -7.87 -7.87
C ARG A 55 -10.44 -8.99 -8.90
N LEU A 56 -9.46 -9.16 -9.77
CA LEU A 56 -9.38 -10.32 -10.65
C LEU A 56 -8.40 -11.33 -10.07
N GLU A 57 -8.79 -12.59 -10.09
CA GLU A 57 -7.88 -13.69 -9.81
C GLU A 57 -7.13 -14.11 -11.07
N GLU A 58 -5.97 -14.73 -10.88
CA GLU A 58 -5.18 -15.37 -11.92
C GLU A 58 -6.07 -16.30 -12.76
N GLY A 59 -6.12 -16.08 -14.07
CA GLY A 59 -6.97 -16.84 -14.99
C GLY A 59 -8.15 -16.07 -15.59
N GLY A 60 -8.29 -14.76 -15.33
CA GLY A 60 -9.26 -13.89 -16.01
C GLY A 60 -10.71 -14.08 -15.57
N LYS A 61 -10.99 -14.74 -14.48
CA LYS A 61 -12.33 -14.86 -13.91
C LYS A 61 -12.59 -13.77 -12.88
N THR A 62 -13.58 -12.94 -13.14
CA THR A 62 -14.07 -11.96 -12.16
C THR A 62 -14.84 -12.71 -11.07
N ILE A 63 -14.33 -12.70 -9.84
CA ILE A 63 -15.08 -13.22 -8.69
C ILE A 63 -15.84 -12.05 -8.09
N CYS A 64 -17.13 -11.96 -8.39
CA CYS A 64 -18.07 -11.18 -7.62
C CYS A 64 -18.38 -11.93 -6.33
N LYS A 65 -17.70 -11.58 -5.23
CA LYS A 65 -18.04 -12.14 -3.93
C LYS A 65 -19.34 -11.54 -3.40
N THR A 66 -20.19 -12.38 -2.83
CA THR A 66 -21.47 -11.99 -2.22
C THR A 66 -21.26 -11.04 -1.04
N GLN A 67 -22.26 -10.23 -0.71
CA GLN A 67 -22.20 -9.24 0.39
C GLN A 67 -21.77 -9.83 1.76
N ILE A 68 -22.03 -11.10 2.01
CA ILE A 68 -21.68 -11.79 3.26
C ILE A 68 -20.14 -11.96 3.39
N GLU A 69 -19.43 -12.19 2.30
CA GLU A 69 -17.97 -12.29 2.29
C GLU A 69 -17.28 -10.91 2.37
N ALA A 70 -18.00 -9.85 2.03
CA ALA A 70 -17.47 -8.48 2.12
C ALA A 70 -17.25 -8.01 3.57
N ALA A 71 -18.02 -8.50 4.53
CA ALA A 71 -17.91 -8.11 5.94
C ALA A 71 -16.65 -8.66 6.64
N GLY A 72 -16.05 -9.72 6.12
CA GLY A 72 -14.91 -10.40 6.74
C GLY A 72 -15.30 -11.23 7.97
N VAL A 73 -14.34 -11.99 8.49
CA VAL A 73 -14.52 -12.84 9.67
C VAL A 73 -13.61 -12.35 10.79
N VAL A 74 -14.19 -12.08 11.95
CA VAL A 74 -13.43 -11.75 13.16
C VAL A 74 -12.82 -13.03 13.72
N ARG A 75 -11.51 -13.05 13.91
CA ARG A 75 -10.78 -14.16 14.52
C ARG A 75 -9.92 -13.66 15.68
N ASN A 76 -9.74 -14.52 16.68
CA ASN A 76 -8.74 -14.27 17.70
C ASN A 76 -7.35 -14.44 17.07
N ALA A 77 -6.55 -13.39 17.15
CA ALA A 77 -5.18 -13.39 16.64
C ALA A 77 -4.36 -12.42 17.49
N PHE A 78 -3.28 -12.90 18.04
CA PHE A 78 -2.37 -12.08 18.84
C PHE A 78 -1.53 -11.20 17.92
N LYS A 79 -1.52 -9.89 18.19
CA LYS A 79 -0.74 -8.89 17.46
C LYS A 79 0.05 -8.03 18.43
N GLU A 80 1.28 -8.39 18.64
CA GLU A 80 2.21 -7.72 19.56
C GLU A 80 2.38 -6.22 19.27
N TYR A 81 2.32 -5.83 17.99
CA TYR A 81 2.44 -4.43 17.56
C TYR A 81 1.55 -3.47 18.35
N TYR A 82 0.38 -3.90 18.81
CA TYR A 82 -0.56 -3.04 19.54
C TYR A 82 -0.34 -3.02 21.07
N ILE A 83 0.76 -3.63 21.53
CA ILE A 83 1.27 -3.53 22.91
C ILE A 83 2.45 -2.56 22.88
N MET A 84 2.28 -1.38 23.45
CA MET A 84 3.30 -0.32 23.49
C MET A 84 3.88 0.02 22.09
N PRO A 85 3.03 0.27 21.07
CA PRO A 85 3.51 0.69 19.76
C PRO A 85 4.26 2.01 19.86
N ASP A 86 5.20 2.25 18.94
CA ASP A 86 5.78 3.58 18.78
C ASP A 86 4.67 4.60 18.49
N PRO A 87 4.49 5.63 19.32
CA PRO A 87 3.45 6.64 19.13
C PRO A 87 3.51 7.32 17.75
N GLN A 88 4.70 7.52 17.17
CA GLN A 88 4.88 8.10 15.85
C GLN A 88 4.33 7.21 14.73
N GLN A 89 4.34 5.89 14.93
CA GLN A 89 3.73 4.94 14.00
C GLN A 89 2.23 4.75 14.30
N PHE A 90 1.86 4.73 15.57
CA PHE A 90 0.48 4.53 16.01
C PHE A 90 -0.45 5.64 15.52
N VAL A 91 0.04 6.88 15.47
CA VAL A 91 -0.73 8.06 14.99
C VAL A 91 -1.13 7.95 13.52
N TYR A 92 -0.55 7.07 12.73
CA TYR A 92 -1.03 6.77 11.38
C TYR A 92 -2.36 5.98 11.37
N ARG A 93 -2.67 5.34 12.49
CA ARG A 93 -3.84 4.45 12.62
C ARG A 93 -4.90 4.98 13.56
N CYS A 94 -4.52 5.65 14.62
CA CYS A 94 -5.43 6.10 15.67
C CYS A 94 -5.13 7.53 16.08
N HIS A 95 -6.18 8.35 16.18
CA HIS A 95 -6.10 9.74 16.61
C HIS A 95 -7.02 9.94 17.82
N PRO A 96 -6.50 10.25 19.02
CA PRO A 96 -7.31 10.51 20.19
C PRO A 96 -8.03 11.86 20.08
N ASP A 97 -9.19 11.97 20.72
CA ASP A 97 -9.93 13.22 20.76
C ASP A 97 -9.15 14.31 21.52
N ASP A 98 -8.45 13.94 22.59
CA ASP A 98 -7.51 14.83 23.28
C ASP A 98 -6.08 14.57 22.77
N THR A 99 -5.54 15.54 22.04
CA THR A 99 -4.27 15.42 21.31
C THR A 99 -3.05 15.16 22.19
N LYS A 100 -3.11 15.47 23.50
CA LYS A 100 -2.00 15.13 24.43
C LYS A 100 -1.73 13.62 24.48
N TRP A 101 -2.75 12.80 24.21
CA TRP A 101 -2.65 11.34 24.22
C TRP A 101 -2.12 10.75 22.90
N GLN A 102 -1.70 11.58 21.95
CA GLN A 102 -0.90 11.10 20.81
C GLN A 102 0.50 10.66 21.26
N LEU A 103 0.99 11.17 22.38
CA LEU A 103 2.31 10.88 22.96
C LEU A 103 3.47 11.14 21.98
N ILE A 104 3.31 12.06 21.04
CA ILE A 104 4.33 12.47 20.07
C ILE A 104 4.78 13.92 20.37
N PRO A 105 6.03 14.28 20.04
CA PRO A 105 6.55 15.61 20.36
C PRO A 105 5.74 16.76 19.74
N THR A 106 5.22 16.56 18.55
CA THR A 106 4.39 17.54 17.84
C THR A 106 3.06 16.91 17.47
N PRO A 107 2.01 17.11 18.28
CA PRO A 107 0.69 16.57 18.00
C PRO A 107 0.13 17.08 16.66
N ILE A 108 -0.53 16.19 15.92
CA ILE A 108 -1.17 16.52 14.66
C ILE A 108 -2.67 16.73 14.85
N SER A 109 -3.27 17.55 13.97
CA SER A 109 -4.72 17.75 13.93
C SER A 109 -5.44 16.52 13.34
N ARG A 110 -6.76 16.43 13.59
CA ARG A 110 -7.59 15.38 13.01
C ARG A 110 -7.58 15.42 11.46
N ASP A 111 -7.57 16.60 10.87
CA ASP A 111 -7.46 16.74 9.41
C ASP A 111 -6.13 16.21 8.89
N SER A 112 -5.02 16.56 9.55
CA SER A 112 -3.70 16.03 9.21
C SER A 112 -3.65 14.52 9.35
N PHE A 113 -4.27 13.95 10.39
CA PHE A 113 -4.40 12.50 10.57
C PHE A 113 -5.16 11.85 9.40
N LEU A 114 -6.29 12.43 8.97
CA LEU A 114 -7.07 11.90 7.86
C LEU A 114 -6.34 12.01 6.53
N ASP A 115 -5.51 13.06 6.36
CA ASP A 115 -4.70 13.26 5.16
C ASP A 115 -3.48 12.34 5.06
N GLN A 116 -2.91 11.90 6.20
CA GLN A 116 -1.74 11.04 6.21
C GLN A 116 -1.95 9.74 5.43
N ALA A 117 -0.89 9.26 4.80
CA ALA A 117 -0.84 7.96 4.14
C ALA A 117 -1.44 6.85 5.02
N TYR A 118 -2.19 5.94 4.40
CA TYR A 118 -2.76 4.81 5.10
C TYR A 118 -1.74 3.68 5.18
N ILE A 119 -1.00 3.67 6.29
CA ILE A 119 0.10 2.73 6.55
C ILE A 119 -0.33 1.72 7.62
N LEU A 120 0.02 0.48 7.40
CA LEU A 120 -0.31 -0.66 8.26
C LEU A 120 0.92 -1.15 9.05
N PRO A 121 0.73 -1.82 10.20
CA PRO A 121 1.84 -2.29 11.04
C PRO A 121 2.94 -3.08 10.32
N PRO A 122 2.64 -3.98 9.36
CA PRO A 122 3.70 -4.70 8.66
C PRO A 122 4.71 -3.81 7.92
N PHE A 123 4.30 -2.63 7.49
CA PHE A 123 5.20 -1.65 6.86
C PHE A 123 6.35 -1.26 7.81
N TRP A 124 6.00 -0.94 9.05
CA TRP A 124 6.95 -0.57 10.09
C TRP A 124 7.80 -1.76 10.54
N ALA A 125 7.20 -2.95 10.65
CA ALA A 125 7.92 -4.18 11.00
C ALA A 125 9.01 -4.53 9.97
N LEU A 126 8.82 -4.15 8.69
CA LEU A 126 9.82 -4.29 7.64
C LEU A 126 10.86 -3.15 7.64
N GLY A 127 10.76 -2.20 8.57
CA GLY A 127 11.65 -1.04 8.66
C GLY A 127 11.51 -0.06 7.50
N MET A 128 10.39 -0.10 6.78
CA MET A 128 10.16 0.76 5.63
C MET A 128 9.85 2.20 6.03
N GLN A 129 10.19 3.12 5.14
CA GLN A 129 9.89 4.55 5.27
C GLN A 129 9.27 5.07 3.97
N LEU A 130 8.19 5.86 4.09
CA LEU A 130 7.62 6.59 2.96
C LEU A 130 8.40 7.89 2.77
N THR A 131 9.05 8.04 1.62
CA THR A 131 9.88 9.23 1.29
C THR A 131 9.25 10.14 0.26
N SER A 132 8.18 9.69 -0.40
CA SER A 132 7.32 10.56 -1.22
C SER A 132 6.29 11.30 -0.34
N GLU A 133 5.32 11.95 -0.96
CA GLU A 133 4.29 12.73 -0.28
C GLU A 133 3.50 11.86 0.73
N ASN A 134 3.50 12.27 2.01
CA ASN A 134 2.80 11.56 3.08
C ASN A 134 1.31 11.89 3.09
N LYS A 135 0.59 11.47 2.05
CA LYS A 135 -0.86 11.63 1.95
C LYS A 135 -1.53 10.34 1.49
N CYS A 136 -2.74 10.12 2.00
CA CYS A 136 -3.56 8.97 1.60
C CYS A 136 -4.25 9.19 0.25
N SER A 137 -4.55 10.45 -0.12
CA SER A 137 -5.13 10.83 -1.40
C SER A 137 -4.16 11.73 -2.15
N LEU A 138 -3.63 11.21 -3.25
CA LEU A 138 -2.65 11.86 -4.11
C LEU A 138 -3.34 12.41 -5.36
N LYS A 139 -2.78 13.49 -5.93
CA LYS A 139 -3.22 14.03 -7.21
C LYS A 139 -2.15 13.77 -8.28
N ALA A 140 -2.54 13.08 -9.34
CA ALA A 140 -1.66 12.84 -10.49
C ALA A 140 -1.31 14.16 -11.18
N LYS A 141 -0.05 14.29 -11.60
CA LYS A 141 0.47 15.41 -12.39
C LYS A 141 0.70 14.92 -13.83
N ASP A 142 0.09 15.59 -14.80
CA ASP A 142 0.20 15.26 -16.23
C ASP A 142 0.00 13.76 -16.53
N GLY A 143 -0.99 13.17 -15.87
CA GLY A 143 -1.35 11.77 -16.04
C GLY A 143 -0.35 10.77 -15.47
N THR A 144 0.47 11.20 -14.50
CA THR A 144 1.43 10.33 -13.80
C THR A 144 1.43 10.56 -12.29
N ALA A 145 1.84 9.55 -11.54
CA ALA A 145 2.15 9.67 -10.11
C ALA A 145 3.38 8.82 -9.76
N THR A 146 4.05 9.17 -8.70
CA THR A 146 5.21 8.42 -8.21
C THR A 146 5.13 8.27 -6.69
N ILE A 147 5.30 7.04 -6.20
CA ILE A 147 5.36 6.72 -4.78
C ILE A 147 6.71 6.08 -4.52
N ILE A 148 7.41 6.54 -3.47
CA ILE A 148 8.77 6.12 -3.17
C ILE A 148 8.86 5.67 -1.72
N PHE A 149 9.48 4.52 -1.53
CA PHE A 149 9.79 3.96 -0.21
C PHE A 149 11.29 3.72 -0.07
N GLN A 150 11.78 3.89 1.14
CA GLN A 150 13.11 3.44 1.56
C GLN A 150 12.99 2.19 2.42
N THR A 151 13.96 1.29 2.28
CA THR A 151 14.08 0.08 3.09
C THR A 151 15.47 0.02 3.74
N PRO A 152 15.61 -0.60 4.90
CA PRO A 152 16.92 -0.77 5.52
C PRO A 152 17.87 -1.53 4.59
N LYS A 153 19.13 -1.08 4.53
CA LYS A 153 20.15 -1.72 3.68
C LYS A 153 20.33 -3.22 4.01
N ALA A 154 20.22 -3.57 5.28
CA ALA A 154 20.37 -4.94 5.74
C ALA A 154 19.32 -5.90 5.17
N THR A 155 18.06 -5.44 5.05
CA THR A 155 16.91 -6.26 4.61
C THR A 155 16.49 -6.00 3.17
N ALA A 156 17.07 -4.99 2.52
CA ALA A 156 16.67 -4.57 1.18
C ALA A 156 16.69 -5.71 0.15
N ASN A 157 17.64 -6.66 0.26
CA ASN A 157 17.75 -7.78 -0.66
C ASN A 157 16.77 -8.94 -0.37
N GLU A 158 16.18 -8.95 0.81
CA GLU A 158 15.31 -10.00 1.29
C GLU A 158 13.83 -9.61 1.27
N LEU A 159 13.52 -8.41 0.77
CA LEU A 159 12.17 -7.89 0.72
C LEU A 159 11.54 -8.10 -0.65
N ASP A 160 10.36 -8.71 -0.66
CA ASP A 160 9.46 -8.77 -1.81
C ASP A 160 8.36 -7.74 -1.65
N LEU A 161 8.13 -6.91 -2.68
CA LEU A 161 6.98 -6.02 -2.78
C LEU A 161 6.13 -6.39 -3.99
N ASP A 162 4.81 -6.34 -3.80
CA ASP A 162 3.83 -6.49 -4.87
C ASP A 162 2.72 -5.44 -4.71
N TYR A 163 1.80 -5.35 -5.67
CA TYR A 163 0.75 -4.33 -5.65
C TYR A 163 -0.50 -4.78 -6.40
N ASP A 164 -1.66 -4.24 -5.95
CA ASP A 164 -2.89 -4.19 -6.71
C ASP A 164 -3.11 -2.75 -7.20
N PHE A 165 -3.48 -2.58 -8.47
CA PHE A 165 -3.83 -1.29 -9.05
C PHE A 165 -5.23 -1.36 -9.66
N LEU A 166 -6.14 -0.52 -9.16
CA LEU A 166 -7.58 -0.62 -9.42
C LEU A 166 -8.14 0.75 -9.81
N LEU A 167 -9.15 0.75 -10.69
CA LEU A 167 -9.95 1.94 -11.02
C LEU A 167 -11.27 1.92 -10.22
N LYS A 168 -11.67 3.06 -9.65
CA LYS A 168 -12.93 3.21 -8.92
C LYS A 168 -14.11 3.15 -9.89
N LYS A 169 -15.10 2.33 -9.59
CA LYS A 169 -16.35 2.27 -10.36
C LYS A 169 -17.04 3.64 -10.39
N GLY A 170 -17.63 4.01 -11.54
CA GLY A 170 -18.27 5.30 -11.73
C GLY A 170 -17.32 6.43 -12.12
N SER A 171 -16.03 6.14 -12.37
CA SER A 171 -15.15 7.03 -13.12
C SER A 171 -15.75 7.23 -14.52
N THR A 172 -15.60 8.44 -15.09
CA THR A 172 -16.18 8.86 -16.39
C THR A 172 -15.73 8.03 -17.59
N ALA A 173 -14.73 7.15 -17.41
CA ALA A 173 -14.30 6.22 -18.40
C ALA A 173 -15.34 5.10 -18.58
N ARG A 174 -15.82 4.90 -19.78
CA ARG A 174 -16.52 3.68 -20.15
C ARG A 174 -15.51 2.54 -20.09
N GLU A 175 -15.61 1.71 -19.07
CA GLU A 175 -14.67 0.62 -18.74
C GLU A 175 -14.43 -0.31 -19.95
N ASN A 176 -15.37 -0.38 -20.89
CA ASN A 176 -15.33 -1.25 -22.07
C ASN A 176 -14.66 -0.62 -23.31
N GLU A 177 -14.30 0.66 -23.29
CA GLU A 177 -13.78 1.36 -24.47
C GLU A 177 -12.26 1.49 -24.50
N ASN A 178 -11.56 1.17 -23.40
CA ASN A 178 -10.11 1.28 -23.35
C ASN A 178 -9.48 -0.04 -22.92
N GLU A 179 -8.80 -0.70 -23.84
CA GLU A 179 -8.09 -1.97 -23.58
C GLU A 179 -7.09 -1.88 -22.41
N MET A 180 -6.53 -0.70 -22.14
CA MET A 180 -5.61 -0.49 -21.02
C MET A 180 -6.30 -0.61 -19.65
N LEU A 181 -7.63 -0.46 -19.60
CA LEU A 181 -8.43 -0.64 -18.38
C LEU A 181 -8.87 -2.09 -18.18
N ASN A 182 -8.55 -2.97 -19.10
CA ASN A 182 -8.73 -4.39 -18.86
C ASN A 182 -7.95 -4.76 -17.60
N PRO A 183 -8.58 -5.45 -16.66
CA PRO A 183 -7.97 -5.84 -15.39
C PRO A 183 -6.62 -6.56 -15.52
N ALA A 184 -6.43 -7.34 -16.57
CA ALA A 184 -5.13 -7.95 -16.87
C ALA A 184 -4.04 -6.93 -17.24
N ASN A 185 -4.42 -5.75 -17.77
CA ASN A 185 -3.52 -4.69 -18.19
C ASN A 185 -3.29 -3.63 -17.09
N MET A 186 -4.22 -3.48 -16.16
CA MET A 186 -4.12 -2.47 -15.09
C MET A 186 -2.78 -2.53 -14.33
N PRO A 187 -2.27 -3.69 -13.90
CA PRO A 187 -0.96 -3.75 -13.24
C PRO A 187 0.18 -3.26 -14.14
N ARG A 188 0.06 -3.36 -15.46
CA ARG A 188 1.08 -2.93 -16.43
C ARG A 188 1.18 -1.41 -16.58
N LEU A 189 0.27 -0.66 -15.98
CA LEU A 189 0.33 0.81 -15.89
C LEU A 189 1.26 1.29 -14.76
N VAL A 190 1.71 0.37 -13.91
CA VAL A 190 2.63 0.65 -12.80
C VAL A 190 3.98 0.03 -13.10
N THR A 191 5.03 0.87 -13.11
CA THR A 191 6.41 0.42 -13.22
C THR A 191 7.04 0.40 -11.84
N LYS A 192 7.32 -0.80 -11.35
CA LYS A 192 8.01 -1.04 -10.08
C LYS A 192 9.52 -1.05 -10.31
N ILE A 193 10.23 -0.10 -9.76
CA ILE A 193 11.68 0.06 -9.89
C ILE A 193 12.31 -0.10 -8.51
N ARG A 194 13.36 -0.89 -8.43
CA ARG A 194 14.15 -1.06 -7.22
C ARG A 194 15.58 -0.59 -7.46
N ASN A 195 16.02 0.33 -6.64
CA ASN A 195 17.44 0.69 -6.51
C ASN A 195 17.89 0.27 -5.12
N THR A 196 19.04 -0.25 -4.93
CA THR A 196 19.63 -0.74 -3.66
C THR A 196 18.67 -0.77 -2.44
N THR A 197 18.30 0.39 -1.90
CA THR A 197 17.39 0.56 -0.74
C THR A 197 16.09 1.29 -1.07
N GLU A 198 15.93 1.75 -2.31
CA GLU A 198 14.76 2.53 -2.74
C GLU A 198 13.85 1.68 -3.62
N TRP A 199 12.55 1.73 -3.32
CA TRP A 199 11.50 1.21 -4.16
C TRP A 199 10.67 2.37 -4.70
N LYS A 200 10.53 2.43 -6.03
CA LYS A 200 9.77 3.44 -6.73
C LYS A 200 8.65 2.80 -7.54
N PHE A 201 7.43 3.25 -7.31
CA PHE A 201 6.26 2.90 -8.09
C PHE A 201 5.90 4.09 -8.97
N TYR A 202 6.21 3.99 -10.26
CA TYR A 202 5.85 4.99 -11.27
C TYR A 202 4.57 4.55 -11.95
N ILE A 203 3.53 5.38 -11.94
CA ILE A 203 2.18 5.06 -12.36
C ILE A 203 1.79 5.95 -13.53
N GLN A 204 1.18 5.37 -14.56
CA GLN A 204 0.63 6.07 -15.70
C GLN A 204 -0.89 5.89 -15.71
N PHE A 205 -1.62 6.95 -16.05
CA PHE A 205 -3.09 6.95 -16.06
C PHE A 205 -3.60 7.14 -17.47
N PRO A 206 -4.20 6.11 -18.11
CA PRO A 206 -4.71 6.17 -19.47
C PRO A 206 -6.01 6.96 -19.58
N VAL A 207 -6.74 7.11 -18.48
CA VAL A 207 -8.00 7.85 -18.40
C VAL A 207 -8.08 8.68 -17.14
N GLU A 208 -8.94 9.68 -17.14
CA GLU A 208 -9.28 10.47 -15.96
C GLU A 208 -10.10 9.63 -14.99
N GLY A 209 -9.88 9.81 -13.68
CA GLY A 209 -10.63 9.03 -12.69
C GLY A 209 -9.92 8.94 -11.35
N THR A 210 -10.52 8.14 -10.47
CA THR A 210 -9.96 7.84 -9.14
C THR A 210 -9.46 6.41 -9.12
N TYR A 211 -8.21 6.25 -8.76
CA TYR A 211 -7.52 4.98 -8.71
C TYR A 211 -7.14 4.61 -7.29
N ARG A 212 -6.90 3.33 -7.08
CA ARG A 212 -6.40 2.79 -5.81
C ARG A 212 -5.15 1.97 -6.06
N LEU A 213 -4.11 2.25 -5.31
CA LEU A 213 -2.89 1.45 -5.26
C LEU A 213 -2.78 0.82 -3.87
N VAL A 214 -2.71 -0.48 -3.81
CA VAL A 214 -2.45 -1.26 -2.58
C VAL A 214 -1.08 -1.88 -2.71
N ILE A 215 -0.21 -1.65 -1.74
CA ILE A 215 1.13 -2.22 -1.70
C ILE A 215 1.15 -3.35 -0.69
N TYR A 216 1.70 -4.47 -1.11
CA TYR A 216 1.96 -5.65 -0.30
C TYR A 216 3.46 -5.89 -0.18
N GLY A 217 3.89 -6.54 0.89
CA GLY A 217 5.28 -6.94 1.03
C GLY A 217 5.49 -7.94 2.16
N SER A 218 6.62 -8.62 2.08
CA SER A 218 7.08 -9.56 3.09
C SER A 218 8.58 -9.85 2.90
N PRO A 219 9.25 -10.45 3.89
CA PRO A 219 10.52 -11.10 3.66
C PRO A 219 10.38 -12.17 2.56
N TYR A 220 11.45 -12.38 1.80
CA TYR A 220 11.48 -13.33 0.69
C TYR A 220 10.90 -14.71 1.07
N LYS A 221 10.03 -15.26 0.22
CA LYS A 221 9.33 -16.55 0.40
C LYS A 221 8.31 -16.59 1.55
N GLN A 222 7.96 -15.47 2.15
CA GLN A 222 6.87 -15.40 3.12
C GLN A 222 5.58 -14.88 2.46
N PRO A 223 4.39 -15.17 3.04
CA PRO A 223 3.14 -14.63 2.53
C PRO A 223 3.15 -13.11 2.53
N LEU A 224 2.72 -12.51 1.42
CA LEU A 224 2.64 -11.07 1.29
C LEU A 224 1.59 -10.48 2.25
N LEU A 225 1.98 -9.47 2.99
CA LEU A 225 1.13 -8.72 3.89
C LEU A 225 0.83 -7.34 3.29
N ARG A 226 -0.37 -6.85 3.49
CA ARG A 226 -0.74 -5.49 3.10
C ARG A 226 0.03 -4.49 3.94
N LEU A 227 0.74 -3.56 3.27
CA LEU A 227 1.62 -2.57 3.89
C LEU A 227 1.00 -1.19 3.95
N CYS A 228 0.48 -0.70 2.84
CA CYS A 228 -0.12 0.63 2.73
C CYS A 228 -1.05 0.74 1.53
N GLU A 229 -1.86 1.81 1.51
CA GLU A 229 -2.76 2.12 0.40
C GLU A 229 -2.81 3.59 0.11
N PHE A 230 -3.08 3.89 -1.16
CA PHE A 230 -3.24 5.23 -1.67
C PHE A 230 -4.46 5.32 -2.58
N GLU A 231 -5.27 6.37 -2.41
CA GLU A 231 -6.17 6.86 -3.43
C GLU A 231 -5.38 7.81 -4.33
N ILE A 232 -5.57 7.72 -5.66
CA ILE A 232 -4.89 8.61 -6.60
C ILE A 232 -5.94 9.18 -7.55
N LYS A 233 -6.11 10.50 -7.50
CA LYS A 233 -7.04 11.23 -8.38
C LYS A 233 -6.30 11.71 -9.60
N CYS A 234 -6.70 11.25 -10.77
CA CYS A 234 -6.16 11.67 -12.06
C CYS A 234 -7.13 12.62 -12.76
N PRO A 235 -6.90 13.95 -12.70
CA PRO A 235 -7.76 14.93 -13.37
C PRO A 235 -7.49 15.08 -14.86
N LYS A 236 -6.35 14.57 -15.35
CA LYS A 236 -5.93 14.64 -16.75
C LYS A 236 -5.13 13.40 -17.09
N ARG A 237 -5.58 12.68 -18.12
CA ARG A 237 -4.91 11.46 -18.61
C ARG A 237 -3.53 11.75 -19.20
N LYS A 238 -2.66 10.76 -19.21
CA LYS A 238 -1.41 10.78 -19.97
C LYS A 238 -1.71 10.48 -21.46
N GLN A 239 -1.28 11.36 -22.36
CA GLN A 239 -1.54 11.19 -23.79
C GLN A 239 -0.80 9.97 -24.39
N ASP A 240 0.48 9.81 -24.03
CA ASP A 240 1.34 8.71 -24.50
C ASP A 240 1.47 7.62 -23.44
N CYS A 241 0.32 7.15 -22.92
CA CYS A 241 0.32 6.05 -21.96
C CYS A 241 0.72 4.75 -22.66
N ARG A 242 1.67 4.02 -22.08
CA ARG A 242 2.15 2.75 -22.62
C ARG A 242 2.08 1.67 -21.57
N LEU A 243 1.56 0.50 -21.97
CA LEU A 243 1.61 -0.68 -21.13
C LEU A 243 3.05 -1.21 -21.08
N THR A 244 3.54 -1.41 -19.87
CA THR A 244 4.81 -2.13 -19.66
C THR A 244 4.63 -3.61 -19.98
N PRO A 245 5.71 -4.36 -20.29
CA PRO A 245 5.63 -5.82 -20.39
C PRO A 245 5.03 -6.45 -19.13
N PHE A 246 4.51 -7.66 -19.21
CA PHE A 246 4.04 -8.38 -18.03
C PHE A 246 5.20 -8.61 -17.06
N ASN A 247 4.95 -8.40 -15.78
CA ASN A 247 5.90 -8.76 -14.73
C ASN A 247 6.10 -10.28 -14.73
N SER A 248 7.29 -10.72 -15.07
CA SER A 248 7.65 -12.15 -15.07
C SER A 248 8.38 -12.57 -13.80
N GLY A 249 8.71 -11.63 -12.92
CA GLY A 249 9.52 -11.87 -11.74
C GLY A 249 9.01 -11.21 -10.47
N LEU A 250 9.44 -11.74 -9.34
CA LEU A 250 9.16 -11.21 -7.99
C LEU A 250 9.62 -9.75 -7.82
N LEU A 251 10.61 -9.32 -8.59
CA LEU A 251 11.20 -7.97 -8.55
C LEU A 251 10.77 -7.09 -9.73
N GLY A 252 9.62 -7.34 -10.35
CA GLY A 252 9.15 -6.60 -11.52
C GLY A 252 9.56 -7.28 -12.83
N TYR A 253 10.28 -6.57 -13.73
CA TYR A 253 10.68 -7.09 -15.05
C TYR A 253 11.93 -7.97 -15.01
N GLY A 254 12.51 -8.15 -13.85
CA GLY A 254 13.72 -8.93 -13.65
C GLY A 254 13.52 -10.45 -13.69
N PRO A 255 14.58 -11.18 -13.39
CA PRO A 255 14.52 -12.63 -13.25
C PRO A 255 13.48 -13.05 -12.23
N GLY A 256 12.74 -14.09 -12.54
CA GLY A 256 11.68 -14.63 -11.68
C GLY A 256 11.90 -16.09 -11.35
N PRO A 257 10.92 -16.74 -10.68
CA PRO A 257 11.00 -18.15 -10.28
C PRO A 257 11.31 -19.12 -11.42
N ALA A 258 10.98 -18.76 -12.68
CA ALA A 258 11.32 -19.55 -13.85
C ALA A 258 12.84 -19.57 -14.10
N CYS A 259 13.53 -18.45 -13.85
CA CYS A 259 15.00 -18.38 -13.95
C CYS A 259 15.66 -19.26 -12.88
N ASP A 260 15.17 -19.21 -11.63
CA ASP A 260 15.68 -20.05 -10.53
C ASP A 260 15.49 -21.54 -10.85
N LYS A 261 14.34 -21.93 -11.39
CA LYS A 261 14.07 -23.31 -11.82
C LYS A 261 14.95 -23.74 -12.97
N ALA A 262 15.34 -22.83 -13.85
CA ALA A 262 16.28 -23.08 -14.96
C ALA A 262 17.75 -23.02 -14.53
N GLY A 263 18.06 -22.78 -13.26
CA GLY A 263 19.42 -22.69 -12.74
C GLY A 263 20.15 -21.39 -13.11
N LEU A 264 19.43 -20.36 -13.57
CA LEU A 264 19.97 -19.05 -13.89
C LEU A 264 20.06 -18.21 -12.59
N LEU A 265 21.15 -18.35 -11.88
CA LEU A 265 21.39 -17.70 -10.60
C LEU A 265 22.23 -16.44 -10.75
N LEU A 266 22.12 -15.52 -9.77
CA LEU A 266 22.93 -14.30 -9.64
C LEU A 266 22.86 -13.35 -10.85
N PRO A 267 21.66 -12.87 -11.23
CA PRO A 267 21.53 -11.92 -12.33
C PRO A 267 22.22 -10.59 -11.99
N SER A 268 22.90 -9.99 -12.97
CA SER A 268 23.54 -8.67 -12.83
C SER A 268 22.52 -7.54 -12.60
N HIS A 269 21.31 -7.67 -13.20
CA HIS A 269 20.23 -6.71 -13.10
C HIS A 269 18.95 -7.40 -12.59
N ARG A 270 18.71 -7.31 -11.29
CA ARG A 270 17.57 -7.99 -10.65
C ARG A 270 16.22 -7.40 -10.97
N ASN A 271 16.16 -6.12 -11.30
CA ASN A 271 14.90 -5.41 -11.60
C ASN A 271 14.53 -5.38 -13.09
N GLY A 272 15.33 -5.99 -13.95
CA GLY A 272 15.10 -6.03 -15.40
C GLY A 272 15.11 -4.67 -16.10
N LEU A 273 15.48 -3.60 -15.41
CA LEU A 273 15.62 -2.26 -15.95
C LEU A 273 17.11 -1.92 -16.05
N VAL A 274 17.56 -1.66 -17.26
CA VAL A 274 18.92 -1.19 -17.54
C VAL A 274 18.83 0.26 -18.00
N SER A 275 19.42 1.17 -17.25
CA SER A 275 19.58 2.56 -17.67
C SER A 275 20.80 2.67 -18.56
N ALA A 276 20.60 3.01 -19.82
CA ALA A 276 21.71 3.41 -20.68
C ALA A 276 22.19 4.80 -20.26
N GLU A 277 23.44 4.92 -19.80
CA GLU A 277 24.10 6.22 -19.68
C GLU A 277 24.41 6.73 -21.09
N LYS A 278 24.09 8.01 -21.37
CA LYS A 278 24.17 8.61 -22.70
C LYS A 278 25.52 8.47 -23.43
N ASP A 279 26.58 8.13 -22.70
CA ASP A 279 27.96 8.15 -23.20
C ASP A 279 28.73 6.83 -23.00
N LYS A 280 28.05 5.73 -22.67
CA LYS A 280 28.72 4.42 -22.60
C LYS A 280 28.09 3.45 -23.58
N PRO A 281 28.90 2.77 -24.44
CA PRO A 281 28.40 1.72 -25.31
C PRO A 281 27.77 0.60 -24.46
N ASN A 282 26.60 0.14 -24.87
CA ASN A 282 25.97 -1.03 -24.29
C ASN A 282 26.89 -2.25 -24.51
N ILE A 283 27.37 -2.87 -23.44
CA ILE A 283 28.04 -4.17 -23.45
C ILE A 283 26.99 -5.24 -23.20
#